data_6306be07302e5447df01e38cc398fb7d
#
_entry.id   6306be07302e5447df01e38cc398fb7d
#
_cell.length_a   1.000
_cell.length_b   1.000
_cell.length_c   1.000
_cell.angle_alpha   90.00
_cell.angle_beta   90.00
_cell.angle_gamma   90.00
#
_symmetry.space_group_name_H-M   'P 1'
#
loop_
_entity.id
_entity.type
_entity.pdbx_description
1 polymer ?
#
loop_
_entity_poly.entity_id
_entity_poly.type
_entity_poly.pdbx_seq_one_letter_code
_entity_poly.pdbx_strand_id
1 'polypeptide(L)'
;MKIVFLQSSSTSYSFLDYNESEVDSSIPSNCSLYLFGRALITRNVELINSLYDLETVFVPKKLNFISSIIKSTTDIPVEEIDENTYSKLIKSELRVPNKFENVEKNNFGNSSNNVQQNALITNNNLLFLPCNTVIGKRSTRKSIEYYKFQYPWEFLDIIQELLKNEVTFSIISNKASIAKTAIIEGPCIIEDNVVIDDFAKIKGPSYIGNGSFVGMGSLIRNSMIDYNTNIGFNCEIGKTYFAGNAKISHHNVILDSIIGKNVWFGGYSGTANVLLTRKNVQYRINNELIDTGRNHFGAVVSNNSAIGASVIILPGRKIPPDSIIPAGTIFSK
;
A
#
# COMPACT_ATOMS: atom_id res chain seq x y z
N MET A 1 10.15 1.24 24.64
CA MET A 1 9.96 2.39 23.72
C MET A 1 8.50 2.77 23.66
N LYS A 2 8.17 4.02 23.39
CA LYS A 2 6.77 4.47 23.20
C LYS A 2 6.61 5.10 21.83
N ILE A 3 5.46 4.88 21.19
CA ILE A 3 5.14 5.48 19.88
C ILE A 3 4.14 6.62 20.09
N VAL A 4 4.35 7.72 19.37
CA VAL A 4 3.39 8.82 19.25
C VAL A 4 3.02 8.97 17.79
N PHE A 5 1.76 8.72 17.43
CA PHE A 5 1.30 8.98 16.07
C PHE A 5 1.18 10.48 15.82
N LEU A 6 1.83 10.96 14.76
CA LEU A 6 1.77 12.34 14.34
C LEU A 6 0.54 12.57 13.46
N GLN A 7 -0.25 13.56 13.86
CA GLN A 7 -1.28 14.12 12.98
C GLN A 7 -0.59 14.84 11.83
N SER A 8 -0.87 14.47 10.59
CA SER A 8 -0.35 15.18 9.42
C SER A 8 -0.96 16.58 9.35
N SER A 9 -0.12 17.61 9.30
CA SER A 9 -0.56 18.98 9.04
C SER A 9 -0.76 19.27 7.54
N SER A 10 -0.34 18.37 6.69
CA SER A 10 -0.54 18.41 5.25
C SER A 10 -1.57 17.37 4.85
N THR A 11 -2.49 17.76 4.04
CA THR A 11 -3.48 16.94 3.35
C THR A 11 -2.82 15.74 2.65
N SER A 12 -2.50 14.69 3.40
CA SER A 12 -2.12 13.41 2.83
C SER A 12 -3.40 12.74 2.35
N TYR A 13 -3.76 12.98 1.10
CA TYR A 13 -4.90 12.36 0.47
C TYR A 13 -4.73 10.84 0.41
N SER A 14 -5.76 10.09 0.82
CA SER A 14 -5.86 8.70 0.37
C SER A 14 -6.11 8.70 -1.13
N PHE A 15 -5.19 8.18 -1.88
CA PHE A 15 -5.39 7.99 -3.29
C PHE A 15 -6.43 6.90 -3.61
N LEU A 16 -6.91 6.17 -2.60
CA LEU A 16 -7.93 5.12 -2.76
C LEU A 16 -9.35 5.55 -2.34
N ASP A 17 -9.50 6.51 -1.42
CA ASP A 17 -10.78 6.82 -0.75
C ASP A 17 -11.38 8.19 -1.13
N TYR A 18 -10.79 8.97 -2.06
CA TYR A 18 -11.17 10.35 -2.27
C TYR A 18 -11.93 10.64 -3.57
N ASN A 19 -13.11 11.29 -3.43
CA ASN A 19 -13.66 12.22 -4.41
C ASN A 19 -13.12 13.62 -4.10
N GLU A 20 -12.67 14.35 -5.10
CA GLU A 20 -12.02 15.68 -4.97
C GLU A 20 -12.89 16.76 -4.31
N SER A 21 -14.18 16.47 -4.00
CA SER A 21 -15.16 17.43 -3.48
C SER A 21 -15.41 17.38 -1.97
N GLU A 22 -14.92 16.36 -1.24
CA GLU A 22 -15.18 16.23 0.20
C GLU A 22 -13.87 16.05 0.98
N VAL A 23 -13.32 17.17 1.43
CA VAL A 23 -12.15 17.18 2.30
C VAL A 23 -12.60 17.14 3.75
N ASP A 24 -12.79 15.96 4.32
CA ASP A 24 -12.70 15.80 5.76
C ASP A 24 -11.24 15.61 6.15
N SER A 25 -10.60 16.70 6.57
CA SER A 25 -9.18 16.76 6.95
C SER A 25 -8.86 15.99 8.23
N SER A 26 -9.82 15.30 8.84
CA SER A 26 -9.69 14.67 10.15
C SER A 26 -9.23 13.21 10.11
N ILE A 27 -9.28 12.53 8.94
CA ILE A 27 -8.91 11.12 8.83
C ILE A 27 -7.71 10.94 7.90
N PRO A 28 -6.56 10.51 8.40
CA PRO A 28 -5.45 10.10 7.55
C PRO A 28 -5.80 8.79 6.82
N SER A 29 -6.27 8.91 5.64
CA SER A 29 -6.87 7.85 4.84
C SER A 29 -5.90 6.74 4.41
N ASN A 30 -4.59 6.99 4.44
CA ASN A 30 -3.57 5.97 4.15
C ASN A 30 -3.39 4.96 5.29
N CYS A 31 -3.93 5.24 6.48
CA CYS A 31 -3.86 4.32 7.61
C CYS A 31 -4.70 3.05 7.42
N SER A 32 -5.67 3.08 6.51
CA SER A 32 -6.54 1.95 6.17
C SER A 32 -5.96 1.00 5.13
N LEU A 33 -4.76 1.29 4.58
CA LEU A 33 -4.08 0.39 3.65
C LEU A 33 -3.71 -0.93 4.34
N TYR A 34 -3.82 -2.02 3.60
CA TYR A 34 -3.38 -3.34 4.03
C TYR A 34 -2.08 -3.70 3.33
N LEU A 35 -1.15 -4.25 4.06
CA LEU A 35 0.11 -4.77 3.52
C LEU A 35 0.38 -6.15 4.16
N PHE A 36 0.57 -7.16 3.34
CA PHE A 36 0.79 -8.53 3.79
C PHE A 36 -0.32 -9.02 4.74
N GLY A 37 -1.58 -8.79 4.39
CA GLY A 37 -2.74 -9.23 5.15
C GLY A 37 -3.04 -8.44 6.42
N ARG A 38 -2.31 -7.34 6.67
CA ARG A 38 -2.45 -6.55 7.91
C ARG A 38 -2.64 -5.07 7.61
N ALA A 39 -3.45 -4.40 8.45
CA ALA A 39 -3.54 -2.94 8.39
C ALA A 39 -2.14 -2.34 8.56
N LEU A 40 -1.82 -1.32 7.77
CA LEU A 40 -0.51 -0.67 7.77
C LEU A 40 -0.06 -0.26 9.18
N ILE A 41 -0.96 0.31 9.96
CA ILE A 41 -0.69 0.73 11.33
C ILE A 41 -0.32 -0.46 12.21
N THR A 42 -1.10 -1.53 12.19
CA THR A 42 -0.83 -2.76 12.97
C THR A 42 0.53 -3.33 12.60
N ARG A 43 0.79 -3.47 11.29
CA ARG A 43 2.06 -3.97 10.79
C ARG A 43 3.25 -3.12 11.26
N ASN A 44 3.13 -1.79 11.20
CA ASN A 44 4.17 -0.88 11.66
C ASN A 44 4.43 -1.02 13.17
N VAL A 45 3.38 -1.08 13.97
CA VAL A 45 3.49 -1.26 15.44
C VAL A 45 4.14 -2.59 15.78
N GLU A 46 3.73 -3.68 15.15
CA GLU A 46 4.31 -5.01 15.38
C GLU A 46 5.79 -5.08 14.98
N LEU A 47 6.17 -4.49 13.84
CA LEU A 47 7.57 -4.44 13.41
C LEU A 47 8.44 -3.65 14.39
N ILE A 48 7.96 -2.51 14.88
CA ILE A 48 8.67 -1.72 15.87
C ILE A 48 8.75 -2.52 17.19
N ASN A 49 7.66 -3.15 17.62
CA ASN A 49 7.65 -3.97 18.83
C ASN A 49 8.64 -5.12 18.77
N SER A 50 8.79 -5.75 17.59
CA SER A 50 9.75 -6.86 17.41
C SER A 50 11.22 -6.47 17.63
N LEU A 51 11.54 -5.18 17.59
CA LEU A 51 12.89 -4.67 17.71
C LEU A 51 13.15 -3.90 19.01
N TYR A 52 12.12 -3.26 19.57
CA TYR A 52 12.31 -2.25 20.61
C TYR A 52 11.49 -2.48 21.88
N ASP A 53 10.73 -3.54 21.98
CA ASP A 53 9.88 -3.86 23.14
C ASP A 53 8.98 -2.66 23.55
N LEU A 54 7.86 -2.52 22.88
CA LEU A 54 6.97 -1.37 23.04
C LEU A 54 6.18 -1.41 24.36
N GLU A 55 6.27 -0.36 25.15
CA GLU A 55 5.51 -0.19 26.39
C GLU A 55 4.09 0.33 26.11
N THR A 56 3.96 1.33 25.25
CA THR A 56 2.69 2.03 25.01
C THR A 56 2.70 2.73 23.65
N VAL A 57 1.54 2.78 23.02
CA VAL A 57 1.27 3.60 21.83
C VAL A 57 0.35 4.76 22.21
N PHE A 58 0.82 5.99 22.02
CA PHE A 58 0.01 7.19 22.22
C PHE A 58 -0.70 7.59 20.94
N VAL A 59 -2.02 7.70 21.01
CA VAL A 59 -2.85 8.05 19.86
C VAL A 59 -3.65 9.33 20.21
N PRO A 60 -3.53 10.42 19.43
CA PRO A 60 -4.40 11.57 19.60
C PRO A 60 -5.89 11.19 19.52
N LYS A 61 -6.74 11.72 20.41
CA LYS A 61 -8.20 11.39 20.44
C LYS A 61 -8.90 11.60 19.10
N LYS A 62 -8.43 12.54 18.29
CA LYS A 62 -8.95 12.76 16.92
C LYS A 62 -8.67 11.57 15.97
N LEU A 63 -7.73 10.71 16.33
CA LEU A 63 -7.34 9.51 15.58
C LEU A 63 -7.83 8.23 16.29
N ASN A 64 -8.96 8.28 16.98
CA ASN A 64 -9.50 7.16 17.77
C ASN A 64 -9.69 5.86 16.97
N PHE A 65 -9.93 5.94 15.66
CA PHE A 65 -9.99 4.78 14.78
C PHE A 65 -8.64 4.00 14.75
N ILE A 66 -7.49 4.70 14.85
CA ILE A 66 -6.16 4.08 14.97
C ILE A 66 -6.08 3.29 16.28
N SER A 67 -6.52 3.91 17.38
CA SER A 67 -6.62 3.26 18.68
C SER A 67 -7.45 1.97 18.62
N SER A 68 -8.61 2.02 17.96
CA SER A 68 -9.48 0.85 17.78
C SER A 68 -8.81 -0.27 16.98
N ILE A 69 -8.13 0.07 15.89
CA ILE A 69 -7.40 -0.92 15.08
C ILE A 69 -6.29 -1.59 15.90
N ILE A 70 -5.45 -0.82 16.60
CA ILE A 70 -4.33 -1.38 17.38
C ILE A 70 -4.86 -2.27 18.51
N LYS A 71 -5.85 -1.81 19.26
CA LYS A 71 -6.47 -2.56 20.36
C LYS A 71 -7.13 -3.88 19.89
N SER A 72 -7.66 -3.91 18.67
CA SER A 72 -8.29 -5.12 18.12
C SER A 72 -7.31 -6.13 17.54
N THR A 73 -6.06 -5.74 17.31
CA THR A 73 -5.09 -6.55 16.56
C THR A 73 -3.79 -6.84 17.30
N THR A 74 -3.53 -6.15 18.41
CA THR A 74 -2.31 -6.33 19.23
C THR A 74 -2.62 -6.25 20.71
N ASP A 75 -1.78 -6.87 21.54
CA ASP A 75 -1.83 -6.76 23.01
C ASP A 75 -1.05 -5.55 23.55
N ILE A 76 -0.56 -4.67 22.69
CA ILE A 76 0.25 -3.51 23.06
C ILE A 76 -0.66 -2.45 23.67
N PRO A 77 -0.33 -1.90 24.85
CA PRO A 77 -1.13 -0.85 25.48
C PRO A 77 -1.29 0.38 24.60
N VAL A 78 -2.51 0.87 24.45
CA VAL A 78 -2.84 2.08 23.70
C VAL A 78 -3.46 3.10 24.63
N GLU A 79 -2.86 4.30 24.69
CA GLU A 79 -3.34 5.44 25.45
C GLU A 79 -3.80 6.54 24.49
N GLU A 80 -5.07 6.94 24.61
CA GLU A 80 -5.63 8.07 23.88
C GLU A 80 -5.34 9.37 24.62
N ILE A 81 -4.63 10.28 23.96
CA ILE A 81 -4.21 11.55 24.54
C ILE A 81 -5.02 12.73 23.97
N ASP A 82 -5.36 13.68 24.84
CA ASP A 82 -6.03 14.92 24.42
C ASP A 82 -5.07 15.87 23.71
N GLU A 83 -5.64 16.90 23.05
CA GLU A 83 -4.91 17.88 22.25
C GLU A 83 -3.87 18.67 23.06
N ASN A 84 -4.14 18.92 24.35
CA ASN A 84 -3.21 19.64 25.21
C ASN A 84 -1.98 18.79 25.55
N THR A 85 -2.22 17.52 25.90
CA THR A 85 -1.17 16.53 26.18
C THR A 85 -0.34 16.28 24.93
N TYR A 86 -0.99 16.07 23.77
CA TYR A 86 -0.34 15.92 22.48
C TYR A 86 0.55 17.13 22.14
N SER A 87 0.01 18.36 22.26
CA SER A 87 0.75 19.59 21.99
C SER A 87 1.94 19.79 22.95
N LYS A 88 1.81 19.39 24.21
CA LYS A 88 2.91 19.44 25.18
C LYS A 88 4.00 18.45 24.81
N LEU A 89 3.66 17.21 24.48
CA LEU A 89 4.62 16.19 24.04
C LEU A 89 5.40 16.66 22.80
N ILE A 90 4.69 17.17 21.78
CA ILE A 90 5.34 17.70 20.57
C ILE A 90 6.27 18.87 20.89
N LYS A 91 5.81 19.83 21.70
CA LYS A 91 6.61 21.01 22.04
C LYS A 91 7.82 20.68 22.92
N SER A 92 7.70 19.75 23.86
CA SER A 92 8.80 19.37 24.75
C SER A 92 9.90 18.58 24.02
N GLU A 93 9.51 17.68 23.11
CA GLU A 93 10.43 16.75 22.50
C GLU A 93 11.02 17.25 21.16
N LEU A 94 10.26 18.04 20.39
CA LEU A 94 10.73 18.56 19.10
C LEU A 94 11.54 19.88 19.22
N ARG A 95 11.64 20.48 20.42
CA ARG A 95 12.42 21.71 20.66
C ARG A 95 13.90 21.47 20.99
N VAL A 96 14.36 20.24 21.13
CA VAL A 96 15.77 19.95 21.42
C VAL A 96 16.56 19.81 20.12
N PRO A 97 17.35 20.80 19.70
CA PRO A 97 18.30 20.60 18.61
C PRO A 97 19.49 19.80 19.18
N ASN A 98 19.84 18.74 18.52
CA ASN A 98 21.05 17.96 18.70
C ASN A 98 20.91 16.60 19.43
N LYS A 99 20.62 15.64 18.67
CA LYS A 99 21.18 14.29 18.48
C LYS A 99 20.13 13.39 17.88
N PHE A 100 19.94 13.55 16.59
CA PHE A 100 19.19 12.60 15.80
C PHE A 100 20.18 11.53 15.33
N GLU A 101 19.95 10.28 15.71
CA GLU A 101 20.56 9.19 14.94
C GLU A 101 19.96 9.28 13.53
N ASN A 102 20.81 9.61 12.58
CA ASN A 102 20.46 9.64 11.17
C ASN A 102 20.03 8.23 10.75
N VAL A 103 18.73 8.00 10.66
CA VAL A 103 18.22 6.89 9.86
C VAL A 103 18.64 7.19 8.43
N GLU A 104 19.52 6.36 7.87
CA GLU A 104 20.12 6.56 6.57
C GLU A 104 19.05 6.88 5.51
N LYS A 105 19.24 8.02 4.86
CA LYS A 105 18.39 8.48 3.78
C LYS A 105 18.60 7.59 2.57
N ASN A 106 17.64 6.75 2.22
CA ASN A 106 17.60 6.21 0.88
C ASN A 106 16.92 7.23 -0.03
N ASN A 107 17.74 7.92 -0.83
CA ASN A 107 17.29 8.83 -1.86
C ASN A 107 16.70 8.05 -3.03
N PHE A 108 15.38 7.95 -3.10
CA PHE A 108 14.70 7.64 -4.35
C PHE A 108 14.52 8.95 -5.12
N GLY A 109 15.27 9.09 -6.20
CA GLY A 109 15.07 10.09 -7.27
C GLY A 109 15.19 11.55 -6.85
N ASN A 110 16.07 12.27 -7.51
CA ASN A 110 16.21 13.71 -7.44
C ASN A 110 14.87 14.43 -7.70
N SER A 111 14.21 14.85 -6.65
CA SER A 111 13.24 15.93 -6.75
C SER A 111 13.30 16.80 -5.50
N SER A 112 13.56 18.04 -5.79
CA SER A 112 13.78 19.24 -4.98
C SER A 112 12.95 19.38 -3.71
N ASN A 113 13.64 19.77 -2.64
CA ASN A 113 13.22 20.65 -1.53
C ASN A 113 11.81 20.46 -0.95
N ASN A 114 11.64 19.46 -0.08
CA ASN A 114 10.65 19.54 0.98
C ASN A 114 11.23 18.99 2.29
N VAL A 115 11.10 19.76 3.35
CA VAL A 115 11.52 19.41 4.71
C VAL A 115 10.77 18.13 5.12
N GLN A 116 11.46 17.01 5.04
CA GLN A 116 10.92 15.70 5.43
C GLN A 116 10.81 15.66 6.96
N GLN A 117 9.61 15.59 7.48
CA GLN A 117 9.37 15.12 8.84
C GLN A 117 9.66 13.61 8.87
N ASN A 118 10.87 13.24 9.18
CA ASN A 118 11.26 11.85 9.38
C ASN A 118 10.63 11.31 10.67
N ALA A 119 10.44 10.00 10.77
CA ALA A 119 10.20 9.38 12.05
C ALA A 119 11.35 9.76 13.00
N LEU A 120 11.05 10.24 14.18
CA LEU A 120 11.99 10.84 15.12
C LEU A 120 12.01 10.02 16.39
N ILE A 121 13.18 9.43 16.72
CA ILE A 121 13.42 8.85 18.04
C ILE A 121 14.05 9.93 18.92
N THR A 122 13.43 10.20 20.06
CA THR A 122 13.91 11.19 21.02
C THR A 122 14.76 10.54 22.12
N ASN A 123 15.49 11.35 22.90
CA ASN A 123 16.29 10.88 24.03
C ASN A 123 15.44 10.18 25.12
N ASN A 124 14.12 10.37 25.14
CA ASN A 124 13.19 9.74 26.08
C ASN A 124 12.56 8.45 25.53
N ASN A 125 13.15 7.83 24.51
CA ASN A 125 12.64 6.62 23.85
C ASN A 125 11.20 6.81 23.28
N LEU A 126 10.88 8.02 22.79
CA LEU A 126 9.66 8.30 22.07
C LEU A 126 9.93 8.25 20.56
N LEU A 127 9.18 7.45 19.85
CA LEU A 127 9.16 7.41 18.39
C LEU A 127 7.94 8.18 17.88
N PHE A 128 8.19 9.28 17.17
CA PHE A 128 7.14 10.01 16.46
C PHE A 128 6.96 9.43 15.07
N LEU A 129 5.79 8.86 14.80
CA LEU A 129 5.49 8.15 13.56
C LEU A 129 4.39 8.86 12.76
N PRO A 130 4.70 9.46 11.60
CA PRO A 130 3.67 9.98 10.69
C PRO A 130 2.77 8.85 10.15
N CYS A 131 1.46 9.12 10.03
CA CYS A 131 0.49 8.11 9.58
C CYS A 131 0.71 7.60 8.15
N ASN A 132 1.37 8.38 7.29
CA ASN A 132 1.73 8.00 5.93
C ASN A 132 3.11 7.33 5.83
N THR A 133 3.60 6.73 6.90
CA THR A 133 4.87 6.02 6.93
C THR A 133 4.63 4.53 6.75
N VAL A 134 5.37 3.91 5.85
CA VAL A 134 5.49 2.45 5.73
C VAL A 134 6.81 2.03 6.36
N ILE A 135 6.79 1.00 7.18
CA ILE A 135 7.99 0.43 7.78
C ILE A 135 8.29 -0.91 7.12
N GLY A 136 9.52 -1.10 6.69
CA GLY A 136 10.02 -2.35 6.10
C GLY A 136 11.15 -2.97 6.88
N LYS A 137 11.36 -4.26 6.72
CA LYS A 137 12.55 -4.97 7.22
C LYS A 137 13.66 -4.87 6.18
N ARG A 138 14.89 -4.63 6.65
CA ARG A 138 16.08 -4.74 5.81
C ARG A 138 16.54 -6.20 5.76
N SER A 139 16.75 -6.76 4.57
CA SER A 139 17.11 -8.17 4.38
C SER A 139 18.45 -8.57 5.02
N THR A 140 19.37 -7.63 5.19
CA THR A 140 20.76 -7.89 5.63
C THR A 140 21.10 -7.48 7.05
N ARG A 141 20.21 -6.78 7.76
CA ARG A 141 20.41 -6.31 9.14
C ARG A 141 19.12 -6.40 9.95
N LYS A 142 19.22 -6.59 11.27
CA LYS A 142 18.09 -6.42 12.20
C LYS A 142 17.76 -4.91 12.33
N SER A 143 17.39 -4.26 11.25
CA SER A 143 17.04 -2.85 11.20
C SER A 143 15.78 -2.67 10.37
N ILE A 144 15.02 -1.66 10.70
CA ILE A 144 13.82 -1.25 9.95
C ILE A 144 14.15 -0.04 9.08
N GLU A 145 13.48 0.05 7.95
CA GLU A 145 13.51 1.21 7.06
C GLU A 145 12.18 1.94 7.12
N TYR A 146 12.23 3.27 7.05
CA TYR A 146 11.07 4.14 7.08
C TYR A 146 10.86 4.73 5.69
N TYR A 147 9.72 4.43 5.08
CA TYR A 147 9.34 4.93 3.77
C TYR A 147 8.20 5.92 3.92
N LYS A 148 8.34 7.10 3.33
CA LYS A 148 7.27 8.06 3.16
C LYS A 148 6.87 8.12 1.71
N PHE A 149 5.59 8.33 1.46
CA PHE A 149 5.08 8.58 0.12
C PHE A 149 4.10 9.75 0.15
N GLN A 150 4.13 10.54 -0.90
CA GLN A 150 3.21 11.62 -1.16
C GLN A 150 2.28 11.27 -2.32
N TYR A 151 2.79 10.47 -3.25
CA TYR A 151 2.13 10.15 -4.50
C TYR A 151 1.88 8.65 -4.67
N PRO A 152 0.83 8.25 -5.44
CA PRO A 152 0.51 6.85 -5.65
C PRO A 152 1.66 6.02 -6.24
N TRP A 153 2.42 6.58 -7.16
CA TRP A 153 3.55 5.88 -7.78
C TRP A 153 4.70 5.64 -6.81
N GLU A 154 4.92 6.53 -5.84
CA GLU A 154 5.91 6.32 -4.77
C GLU A 154 5.48 5.17 -3.85
N PHE A 155 4.18 5.08 -3.55
CA PHE A 155 3.65 3.94 -2.80
C PHE A 155 3.87 2.62 -3.56
N LEU A 156 3.67 2.61 -4.87
CA LEU A 156 3.90 1.41 -5.68
C LEU A 156 5.39 0.99 -5.69
N ASP A 157 6.33 1.95 -5.68
CA ASP A 157 7.75 1.64 -5.53
C ASP A 157 8.06 1.04 -4.16
N ILE A 158 7.45 1.58 -3.11
CA ILE A 158 7.60 1.03 -1.76
C ILE A 158 7.11 -0.42 -1.73
N ILE A 159 5.97 -0.73 -2.35
CA ILE A 159 5.48 -2.11 -2.47
C ILE A 159 6.52 -3.01 -3.16
N GLN A 160 7.14 -2.55 -4.25
CA GLN A 160 8.17 -3.32 -4.93
C GLN A 160 9.40 -3.55 -4.04
N GLU A 161 9.81 -2.54 -3.29
CA GLU A 161 10.95 -2.64 -2.35
C GLU A 161 10.62 -3.57 -1.17
N LEU A 162 9.41 -3.49 -0.61
CA LEU A 162 8.96 -4.41 0.44
C LEU A 162 8.92 -5.86 -0.06
N LEU A 163 8.37 -6.11 -1.25
CA LEU A 163 8.36 -7.44 -1.83
C LEU A 163 9.77 -7.99 -2.00
N LYS A 164 10.70 -7.19 -2.50
CA LYS A 164 12.10 -7.58 -2.69
C LYS A 164 12.82 -7.88 -1.37
N ASN A 165 12.56 -7.09 -0.32
CA ASN A 165 13.29 -7.18 0.96
C ASN A 165 12.66 -8.18 1.94
N GLU A 166 11.35 -8.37 1.90
CA GLU A 166 10.63 -9.21 2.86
C GLU A 166 10.22 -10.57 2.29
N VAL A 167 10.04 -10.67 0.97
CA VAL A 167 9.73 -11.94 0.30
C VAL A 167 11.02 -12.49 -0.30
N THR A 168 11.91 -13.02 0.55
CA THR A 168 13.24 -13.51 0.14
C THR A 168 13.31 -15.02 -0.07
N PHE A 169 12.31 -15.74 0.39
CA PHE A 169 12.12 -17.19 0.19
C PHE A 169 10.61 -17.48 0.12
N SER A 170 10.27 -18.66 -0.40
CA SER A 170 8.86 -19.04 -0.51
C SER A 170 8.31 -19.55 0.82
N ILE A 171 7.16 -19.00 1.22
CA ILE A 171 6.35 -19.46 2.35
C ILE A 171 4.97 -19.79 1.77
N ILE A 172 4.63 -21.07 1.76
CA ILE A 172 3.34 -21.54 1.24
C ILE A 172 2.59 -22.19 2.39
N SER A 173 1.40 -21.68 2.69
CA SER A 173 0.54 -22.26 3.72
C SER A 173 0.15 -23.68 3.37
N ASN A 174 0.12 -24.55 4.37
CA ASN A 174 -0.39 -25.92 4.21
C ASN A 174 -1.92 -25.98 4.01
N LYS A 175 -2.64 -24.88 4.19
CA LYS A 175 -4.06 -24.72 3.88
C LYS A 175 -4.30 -24.16 2.48
N ALA A 176 -3.25 -23.79 1.75
CA ALA A 176 -3.39 -23.37 0.36
C ALA A 176 -3.60 -24.59 -0.55
N SER A 177 -4.45 -24.44 -1.55
CA SER A 177 -4.71 -25.44 -2.58
C SER A 177 -4.04 -25.01 -3.88
N ILE A 178 -3.01 -25.73 -4.30
CA ILE A 178 -2.25 -25.42 -5.52
C ILE A 178 -2.38 -26.58 -6.48
N ALA A 179 -2.89 -26.30 -7.68
CA ALA A 179 -3.00 -27.31 -8.73
C ALA A 179 -1.62 -27.85 -9.13
N LYS A 180 -1.54 -29.14 -9.46
CA LYS A 180 -0.27 -29.80 -9.83
C LYS A 180 0.41 -29.20 -11.07
N THR A 181 -0.37 -28.58 -11.94
CA THR A 181 0.09 -27.92 -13.17
C THR A 181 0.43 -26.44 -12.97
N ALA A 182 0.14 -25.87 -11.80
CA ALA A 182 0.52 -24.50 -11.46
C ALA A 182 2.03 -24.39 -11.25
N ILE A 183 2.59 -23.22 -11.59
CA ILE A 183 4.04 -22.95 -11.50
C ILE A 183 4.27 -21.83 -10.49
N ILE A 184 5.01 -22.11 -9.42
CA ILE A 184 5.50 -21.10 -8.49
C ILE A 184 6.99 -20.90 -8.74
N GLU A 185 7.37 -19.74 -9.28
CA GLU A 185 8.74 -19.41 -9.68
C GLU A 185 9.28 -18.24 -8.84
N GLY A 186 10.36 -18.47 -8.11
CA GLY A 186 10.98 -17.49 -7.23
C GLY A 186 10.27 -17.36 -5.88
N PRO A 187 10.72 -16.42 -5.03
CA PRO A 187 10.21 -16.29 -3.68
C PRO A 187 8.76 -15.76 -3.68
N CYS A 188 7.85 -16.51 -3.06
CA CYS A 188 6.43 -16.13 -2.94
C CYS A 188 5.91 -16.43 -1.55
N ILE A 189 5.09 -15.52 -1.00
CA ILE A 189 4.28 -15.80 0.19
C ILE A 189 2.86 -16.10 -0.28
N ILE A 190 2.36 -17.28 0.06
CA ILE A 190 1.02 -17.75 -0.26
C ILE A 190 0.33 -18.11 1.04
N GLU A 191 -0.67 -17.33 1.40
CA GLU A 191 -1.37 -17.42 2.68
C GLU A 191 -2.39 -18.55 2.76
N ASP A 192 -3.05 -18.67 3.92
CA ASP A 192 -4.10 -19.66 4.17
C ASP A 192 -5.25 -19.53 3.17
N ASN A 193 -5.89 -20.65 2.83
CA ASN A 193 -7.09 -20.73 1.98
C ASN A 193 -6.93 -20.12 0.56
N VAL A 194 -5.70 -19.86 0.14
CA VAL A 194 -5.44 -19.46 -1.25
C VAL A 194 -5.66 -20.67 -2.17
N VAL A 195 -6.31 -20.42 -3.31
CA VAL A 195 -6.46 -21.41 -4.36
C VAL A 195 -5.74 -20.93 -5.62
N ILE A 196 -4.81 -21.75 -6.12
CA ILE A 196 -4.10 -21.51 -7.38
C ILE A 196 -4.47 -22.64 -8.34
N ASP A 197 -5.15 -22.28 -9.42
CA ASP A 197 -5.74 -23.18 -10.38
C ASP A 197 -4.74 -23.67 -11.42
N ASP A 198 -5.17 -24.60 -12.28
CA ASP A 198 -4.36 -25.24 -13.30
C ASP A 198 -3.67 -24.24 -14.24
N PHE A 199 -2.42 -24.51 -14.57
CA PHE A 199 -1.60 -23.70 -15.48
C PHE A 199 -1.41 -22.25 -15.07
N ALA A 200 -1.84 -21.82 -13.87
CA ALA A 200 -1.52 -20.50 -13.35
C ALA A 200 -0.02 -20.42 -13.02
N LYS A 201 0.58 -19.25 -13.24
CA LYS A 201 1.98 -19.00 -12.91
C LYS A 201 2.11 -17.82 -11.96
N ILE A 202 2.73 -18.07 -10.81
CA ILE A 202 3.12 -17.03 -9.86
C ILE A 202 4.62 -16.84 -9.96
N LYS A 203 5.05 -15.62 -10.27
CA LYS A 203 6.47 -15.26 -10.37
C LYS A 203 6.83 -14.24 -9.28
N GLY A 204 7.75 -14.62 -8.43
CA GLY A 204 8.22 -13.81 -7.31
C GLY A 204 9.17 -12.64 -7.66
N PRO A 205 9.43 -11.76 -6.70
CA PRO A 205 8.81 -11.75 -5.39
C PRO A 205 7.33 -11.35 -5.44
N SER A 206 6.44 -12.15 -4.88
CA SER A 206 5.00 -11.90 -4.90
C SER A 206 4.34 -12.35 -3.60
N TYR A 207 3.25 -11.69 -3.23
CA TYR A 207 2.42 -12.02 -2.08
C TYR A 207 0.99 -12.28 -2.52
N ILE A 208 0.41 -13.40 -2.08
CA ILE A 208 -0.99 -13.77 -2.33
C ILE A 208 -1.66 -13.96 -0.97
N GLY A 209 -2.57 -13.05 -0.65
CA GLY A 209 -3.23 -12.95 0.66
C GLY A 209 -4.33 -13.97 0.87
N ASN A 210 -4.65 -14.19 2.13
CA ASN A 210 -5.61 -15.19 2.61
C ASN A 210 -6.93 -15.18 1.80
N GLY A 211 -7.42 -16.37 1.46
CA GLY A 211 -8.70 -16.56 0.79
C GLY A 211 -8.74 -16.11 -0.66
N SER A 212 -7.60 -15.74 -1.26
CA SER A 212 -7.54 -15.30 -2.64
C SER A 212 -7.56 -16.49 -3.62
N PHE A 213 -8.04 -16.23 -4.83
CA PHE A 213 -8.11 -17.19 -5.93
C PHE A 213 -7.33 -16.69 -7.14
N VAL A 214 -6.51 -17.55 -7.73
CA VAL A 214 -5.81 -17.27 -8.99
C VAL A 214 -6.26 -18.33 -10.01
N GLY A 215 -7.06 -17.88 -10.96
CA GLY A 215 -7.69 -18.74 -11.98
C GLY A 215 -6.72 -19.28 -13.02
N MET A 216 -7.18 -20.32 -13.69
CA MET A 216 -6.46 -21.07 -14.70
C MET A 216 -5.76 -20.16 -15.71
N GLY A 217 -4.49 -20.47 -16.03
CA GLY A 217 -3.70 -19.79 -17.05
C GLY A 217 -3.27 -18.37 -16.71
N SER A 218 -3.58 -17.86 -15.51
CA SER A 218 -3.23 -16.48 -15.13
C SER A 218 -1.77 -16.36 -14.71
N LEU A 219 -1.16 -15.21 -15.05
CA LEU A 219 0.21 -14.86 -14.69
C LEU A 219 0.20 -13.72 -13.64
N ILE A 220 0.74 -14.00 -12.46
CA ILE A 220 1.00 -13.02 -11.43
C ILE A 220 2.51 -12.83 -11.31
N ARG A 221 2.98 -11.58 -11.32
CA ARG A 221 4.41 -11.29 -11.18
C ARG A 221 4.70 -10.01 -10.41
N ASN A 222 5.63 -10.08 -9.44
CA ASN A 222 6.09 -8.95 -8.67
C ASN A 222 4.93 -8.11 -8.08
N SER A 223 3.91 -8.77 -7.57
CA SER A 223 2.66 -8.14 -7.15
C SER A 223 2.29 -8.50 -5.73
N MET A 224 1.62 -7.57 -5.07
CA MET A 224 1.01 -7.78 -3.76
C MET A 224 -0.51 -7.86 -3.94
N ILE A 225 -1.05 -9.04 -3.81
CA ILE A 225 -2.48 -9.33 -3.90
C ILE A 225 -2.98 -9.59 -2.50
N ASP A 226 -3.69 -8.64 -1.92
CA ASP A 226 -4.20 -8.80 -0.56
C ASP A 226 -5.51 -9.59 -0.52
N TYR A 227 -5.97 -9.92 0.65
CA TYR A 227 -6.95 -10.92 1.02
C TYR A 227 -8.23 -10.96 0.14
N ASN A 228 -8.83 -12.15 0.02
CA ASN A 228 -10.09 -12.42 -0.68
C ASN A 228 -10.17 -11.85 -2.11
N THR A 229 -9.03 -11.70 -2.78
CA THR A 229 -8.97 -11.19 -4.15
C THR A 229 -9.12 -12.35 -5.13
N ASN A 230 -10.08 -12.23 -6.04
CA ASN A 230 -10.36 -13.23 -7.07
C ASN A 230 -9.80 -12.77 -8.42
N ILE A 231 -8.79 -13.44 -8.93
CA ILE A 231 -8.23 -13.24 -10.27
C ILE A 231 -8.77 -14.36 -11.16
N GLY A 232 -9.56 -14.01 -12.17
CA GLY A 232 -10.22 -14.95 -13.06
C GLY A 232 -9.28 -15.64 -14.06
N PHE A 233 -9.87 -16.25 -15.06
CA PHE A 233 -9.17 -17.03 -16.09
C PHE A 233 -8.31 -16.13 -16.98
N ASN A 234 -7.07 -16.59 -17.26
CA ASN A 234 -6.16 -16.02 -18.26
C ASN A 234 -5.93 -14.49 -18.12
N CYS A 235 -5.67 -14.06 -16.88
CA CYS A 235 -5.31 -12.67 -16.55
C CYS A 235 -3.79 -12.50 -16.43
N GLU A 236 -3.29 -11.30 -16.73
CA GLU A 236 -1.92 -10.89 -16.39
C GLU A 236 -1.94 -9.77 -15.36
N ILE A 237 -1.30 -10.01 -14.22
CA ILE A 237 -1.13 -9.03 -13.15
C ILE A 237 0.38 -8.84 -12.92
N GLY A 238 0.86 -7.62 -13.12
CA GLY A 238 2.30 -7.33 -12.97
C GLY A 238 2.59 -6.03 -12.23
N LYS A 239 3.49 -6.09 -11.25
CA LYS A 239 3.91 -4.93 -10.43
C LYS A 239 2.73 -4.13 -9.87
N THR A 240 1.69 -4.82 -9.44
CA THR A 240 0.41 -4.24 -9.04
C THR A 240 0.13 -4.52 -7.57
N TYR A 241 -0.46 -3.56 -6.90
CA TYR A 241 -0.98 -3.68 -5.55
C TYR A 241 -2.51 -3.79 -5.56
N PHE A 242 -3.05 -4.76 -4.83
CA PHE A 242 -4.46 -4.93 -4.54
C PHE A 242 -4.73 -4.81 -3.05
N ALA A 243 -5.66 -3.96 -2.67
CA ALA A 243 -6.00 -3.71 -1.26
C ALA A 243 -6.97 -4.75 -0.65
N GLY A 244 -7.38 -5.76 -1.43
CA GLY A 244 -8.24 -6.86 -1.01
C GLY A 244 -9.68 -6.80 -1.51
N ASN A 245 -10.39 -7.93 -1.39
CA ASN A 245 -11.79 -8.12 -1.84
C ASN A 245 -12.08 -7.76 -3.30
N ALA A 246 -11.07 -7.72 -4.16
CA ALA A 246 -11.27 -7.39 -5.56
C ALA A 246 -11.73 -8.61 -6.37
N LYS A 247 -12.51 -8.35 -7.43
CA LYS A 247 -12.96 -9.36 -8.40
C LYS A 247 -12.51 -8.97 -9.78
N ILE A 248 -11.54 -9.68 -10.31
CA ILE A 248 -11.00 -9.50 -11.66
C ILE A 248 -11.54 -10.62 -12.51
N SER A 249 -12.39 -10.29 -13.48
CA SER A 249 -12.96 -11.29 -14.39
C SER A 249 -11.90 -11.85 -15.36
N HIS A 250 -12.30 -12.39 -16.47
CA HIS A 250 -11.41 -13.13 -17.39
C HIS A 250 -10.66 -12.19 -18.34
N HIS A 251 -9.48 -12.61 -18.79
CA HIS A 251 -8.69 -11.94 -19.85
C HIS A 251 -8.35 -10.46 -19.52
N ASN A 252 -8.10 -10.15 -18.27
CA ASN A 252 -7.70 -8.79 -17.86
C ASN A 252 -6.17 -8.67 -17.84
N VAL A 253 -5.67 -7.50 -18.22
CA VAL A 253 -4.26 -7.12 -18.10
C VAL A 253 -4.13 -5.90 -17.20
N ILE A 254 -3.56 -6.08 -16.01
CA ILE A 254 -3.43 -5.02 -14.99
C ILE A 254 -1.96 -4.90 -14.60
N LEU A 255 -1.34 -3.82 -15.04
CA LEU A 255 0.10 -3.61 -14.89
C LEU A 255 0.40 -2.28 -14.19
N ASP A 256 1.45 -2.27 -13.35
CA ASP A 256 1.98 -1.08 -12.67
C ASP A 256 0.87 -0.21 -12.05
N SER A 257 -0.10 -0.85 -11.37
CA SER A 257 -1.35 -0.23 -10.95
C SER A 257 -1.62 -0.40 -9.45
N ILE A 258 -2.52 0.42 -8.93
CA ILE A 258 -3.02 0.34 -7.56
C ILE A 258 -4.52 0.10 -7.62
N ILE A 259 -4.97 -1.02 -7.06
CA ILE A 259 -6.36 -1.43 -7.07
C ILE A 259 -6.89 -1.43 -5.63
N GLY A 260 -7.90 -0.63 -5.39
CA GLY A 260 -8.55 -0.47 -4.11
C GLY A 260 -9.35 -1.69 -3.66
N LYS A 261 -9.97 -1.58 -2.49
CA LYS A 261 -10.87 -2.62 -1.95
C LYS A 261 -12.18 -2.69 -2.72
N ASN A 262 -12.76 -3.89 -2.78
CA ASN A 262 -14.07 -4.14 -3.37
C ASN A 262 -14.18 -3.71 -4.84
N VAL A 263 -13.06 -3.64 -5.56
CA VAL A 263 -13.07 -3.28 -6.98
C VAL A 263 -13.47 -4.48 -7.82
N TRP A 264 -14.32 -4.25 -8.82
CA TRP A 264 -14.70 -5.25 -9.79
C TRP A 264 -14.29 -4.84 -11.20
N PHE A 265 -13.57 -5.71 -11.90
CA PHE A 265 -13.26 -5.59 -13.34
C PHE A 265 -14.06 -6.62 -14.14
N GLY A 266 -14.83 -6.16 -15.10
CA GLY A 266 -15.43 -6.98 -16.16
C GLY A 266 -14.37 -7.59 -17.06
N GLY A 267 -14.74 -8.58 -17.83
CA GLY A 267 -13.78 -9.28 -18.71
C GLY A 267 -13.21 -8.41 -19.82
N TYR A 268 -12.01 -8.77 -20.30
CA TYR A 268 -11.30 -8.08 -21.39
C TYR A 268 -10.98 -6.61 -21.11
N SER A 269 -10.86 -6.24 -19.85
CA SER A 269 -10.50 -4.89 -19.43
C SER A 269 -9.05 -4.82 -18.98
N GLY A 270 -8.53 -3.62 -18.80
CA GLY A 270 -7.17 -3.50 -18.32
C GLY A 270 -6.69 -2.07 -18.10
N THR A 271 -5.48 -1.99 -17.55
CA THR A 271 -4.76 -0.75 -17.31
C THR A 271 -3.57 -0.66 -18.26
N ALA A 272 -3.60 0.26 -19.22
CA ALA A 272 -2.42 0.57 -20.00
C ALA A 272 -1.41 1.30 -19.11
N ASN A 273 -0.13 0.91 -19.19
CA ASN A 273 0.91 1.42 -18.29
C ASN A 273 2.02 2.23 -18.97
N VAL A 274 2.00 2.33 -20.32
CA VAL A 274 3.01 3.02 -21.12
C VAL A 274 2.35 3.94 -22.13
N LEU A 275 2.86 5.16 -22.27
CA LEU A 275 2.46 6.06 -23.35
C LEU A 275 3.10 5.64 -24.68
N LEU A 276 2.38 5.74 -25.79
CA LEU A 276 2.93 5.45 -27.13
C LEU A 276 4.14 6.33 -27.46
N THR A 277 4.18 7.54 -26.92
CA THR A 277 5.31 8.48 -27.07
C THR A 277 6.56 8.09 -26.29
N ARG A 278 6.49 7.06 -25.43
CA ARG A 278 7.55 6.64 -24.50
C ARG A 278 8.02 7.72 -23.51
N LYS A 279 7.29 8.83 -23.41
CA LYS A 279 7.52 9.87 -22.39
C LYS A 279 7.05 9.38 -21.02
N ASN A 280 7.45 10.12 -19.97
CA ASN A 280 6.96 9.88 -18.63
C ASN A 280 5.43 9.99 -18.58
N VAL A 281 4.83 9.10 -17.79
CA VAL A 281 3.40 9.15 -17.52
C VAL A 281 3.12 10.35 -16.62
N GLN A 282 2.04 11.06 -16.92
CA GLN A 282 1.56 12.17 -16.10
C GLN A 282 0.32 11.74 -15.31
N TYR A 283 0.24 12.20 -14.08
CA TYR A 283 -0.87 11.94 -13.18
C TYR A 283 -1.53 13.25 -12.73
N ARG A 284 -2.86 13.27 -12.66
CA ARG A 284 -3.60 14.48 -12.30
C ARG A 284 -3.87 14.55 -10.80
N ILE A 285 -3.48 15.67 -10.16
CA ILE A 285 -3.77 15.99 -8.77
C ILE A 285 -4.26 17.43 -8.73
N ASN A 286 -5.42 17.68 -8.13
CA ASN A 286 -6.01 19.03 -8.00
C ASN A 286 -6.02 19.81 -9.33
N ASN A 287 -6.41 19.15 -10.43
CA ASN A 287 -6.42 19.68 -11.77
C ASN A 287 -5.03 20.00 -12.39
N GLU A 288 -3.95 19.76 -11.69
CA GLU A 288 -2.59 19.88 -12.22
C GLU A 288 -2.06 18.53 -12.70
N LEU A 289 -1.34 18.54 -13.82
CA LEU A 289 -0.64 17.36 -14.32
C LEU A 289 0.77 17.32 -13.75
N ILE A 290 1.05 16.29 -12.98
CA ILE A 290 2.35 16.05 -12.33
C ILE A 290 3.08 14.96 -13.11
N ASP A 291 4.33 15.22 -13.49
CA ASP A 291 5.21 14.21 -14.08
C ASP A 291 5.60 13.19 -13.00
N THR A 292 5.28 11.92 -13.24
CA THR A 292 5.60 10.85 -12.29
C THR A 292 7.09 10.49 -12.29
N GLY A 293 7.88 10.99 -13.20
CA GLY A 293 9.27 10.60 -13.42
C GLY A 293 9.43 9.17 -13.97
N ARG A 294 8.33 8.51 -14.38
CA ARG A 294 8.30 7.11 -14.83
C ARG A 294 7.66 6.98 -16.19
N ASN A 295 8.24 6.14 -17.03
CA ASN A 295 7.65 5.76 -18.31
C ASN A 295 6.66 4.58 -18.18
N HIS A 296 6.56 3.95 -17.00
CA HIS A 296 5.59 2.90 -16.69
C HIS A 296 4.82 3.28 -15.43
N PHE A 297 3.54 3.53 -15.57
CA PHE A 297 2.59 3.69 -14.49
C PHE A 297 1.17 3.48 -15.05
N GLY A 298 0.47 2.50 -14.54
CA GLY A 298 -0.87 2.13 -15.00
C GLY A 298 -1.95 3.06 -14.47
N ALA A 299 -2.78 2.59 -13.58
CA ALA A 299 -3.90 3.34 -13.04
C ALA A 299 -4.01 3.22 -11.52
N VAL A 300 -4.72 4.17 -10.92
CA VAL A 300 -5.26 4.07 -9.57
C VAL A 300 -6.76 3.85 -9.69
N VAL A 301 -7.24 2.69 -9.27
CA VAL A 301 -8.68 2.39 -9.21
C VAL A 301 -9.09 2.37 -7.75
N SER A 302 -9.85 3.40 -7.35
CA SER A 302 -10.22 3.58 -5.94
C SER A 302 -11.27 2.58 -5.47
N ASN A 303 -11.50 2.54 -4.17
CA ASN A 303 -12.37 1.57 -3.51
C ASN A 303 -13.80 1.55 -4.10
N ASN A 304 -14.44 0.39 -4.02
CA ASN A 304 -15.84 0.15 -4.42
C ASN A 304 -16.16 0.46 -5.89
N SER A 305 -15.16 0.58 -6.76
CA SER A 305 -15.37 0.91 -8.17
C SER A 305 -15.70 -0.33 -9.00
N ALA A 306 -16.62 -0.20 -9.95
CA ALA A 306 -17.00 -1.23 -10.89
C ALA A 306 -16.60 -0.81 -12.32
N ILE A 307 -15.78 -1.63 -12.96
CA ILE A 307 -15.25 -1.42 -14.30
C ILE A 307 -15.94 -2.42 -15.23
N GLY A 308 -16.68 -1.92 -16.20
CA GLY A 308 -17.40 -2.76 -17.18
C GLY A 308 -16.47 -3.61 -18.04
N ALA A 309 -17.03 -4.51 -18.83
CA ALA A 309 -16.25 -5.33 -19.76
C ALA A 309 -15.63 -4.47 -20.88
N SER A 310 -14.44 -4.87 -21.38
CA SER A 310 -13.73 -4.21 -22.48
C SER A 310 -13.41 -2.73 -22.20
N VAL A 311 -13.15 -2.38 -20.95
CA VAL A 311 -12.71 -1.05 -20.55
C VAL A 311 -11.18 -0.98 -20.58
N ILE A 312 -10.64 0.06 -21.22
CA ILE A 312 -9.21 0.35 -21.20
C ILE A 312 -8.99 1.64 -20.41
N ILE A 313 -8.26 1.53 -19.31
CA ILE A 313 -7.86 2.69 -18.52
C ILE A 313 -6.47 3.13 -19.00
N LEU A 314 -6.34 4.38 -19.47
CA LEU A 314 -5.09 4.90 -20.00
C LEU A 314 -4.05 5.16 -18.89
N PRO A 315 -2.75 5.22 -19.22
CA PRO A 315 -1.68 5.40 -18.25
C PRO A 315 -1.86 6.64 -17.39
N GLY A 316 -1.62 6.50 -16.08
CA GLY A 316 -1.69 7.58 -15.11
C GLY A 316 -3.11 8.09 -14.82
N ARG A 317 -4.14 7.30 -15.03
CA ARG A 317 -5.52 7.70 -14.75
C ARG A 317 -5.98 7.22 -13.37
N LYS A 318 -6.83 8.05 -12.76
CA LYS A 318 -7.49 7.73 -11.48
C LYS A 318 -8.98 7.51 -11.73
N ILE A 319 -9.48 6.37 -11.30
CA ILE A 319 -10.90 6.11 -11.14
C ILE A 319 -11.28 6.50 -9.70
N PRO A 320 -12.16 7.49 -9.51
CA PRO A 320 -12.62 7.87 -8.17
C PRO A 320 -13.33 6.72 -7.44
N PRO A 321 -13.45 6.76 -6.10
CA PRO A 321 -14.19 5.75 -5.36
C PRO A 321 -15.67 5.72 -5.79
N ASP A 322 -16.30 4.57 -5.57
CA ASP A 322 -17.73 4.32 -5.85
C ASP A 322 -18.12 4.55 -7.33
N SER A 323 -17.13 4.55 -8.24
CA SER A 323 -17.36 4.80 -9.67
C SER A 323 -17.88 3.56 -10.39
N ILE A 324 -18.79 3.78 -11.35
CA ILE A 324 -19.25 2.75 -12.28
C ILE A 324 -18.83 3.19 -13.69
N ILE A 325 -17.91 2.46 -14.30
CA ILE A 325 -17.42 2.73 -15.65
C ILE A 325 -18.13 1.79 -16.64
N PRO A 326 -18.92 2.32 -17.59
CA PRO A 326 -19.65 1.50 -18.55
C PRO A 326 -18.72 0.63 -19.42
N ALA A 327 -19.24 -0.52 -19.86
CA ALA A 327 -18.52 -1.40 -20.77
C ALA A 327 -18.10 -0.70 -22.07
N GLY A 328 -16.95 -1.10 -22.64
CA GLY A 328 -16.43 -0.56 -23.88
C GLY A 328 -15.83 0.87 -23.77
N THR A 329 -15.64 1.37 -22.55
CA THR A 329 -15.09 2.72 -22.33
C THR A 329 -13.57 2.74 -22.50
N ILE A 330 -13.05 3.76 -23.20
CA ILE A 330 -11.64 4.16 -23.08
C ILE A 330 -11.56 5.32 -22.08
N PHE A 331 -11.11 5.00 -20.87
CA PHE A 331 -11.02 5.98 -19.79
C PHE A 331 -9.73 6.81 -19.92
N SER A 332 -9.88 8.09 -20.25
CA SER A 332 -8.78 9.01 -20.56
C SER A 332 -8.76 10.28 -19.70
N LYS A 333 -9.73 10.44 -18.80
CA LYS A 333 -9.89 11.64 -17.96
C LYS A 333 -9.03 11.61 -16.70
#